data_5007cf80d1b4ea19427078d2955b1a35
#
_entry.id   5007cf80d1b4ea19427078d2955b1a35
#
_cell.length_a   1.000
_cell.length_b   1.000
_cell.length_c   1.000
_cell.angle_alpha   90.00
_cell.angle_beta   90.00
_cell.angle_gamma   90.00
#
_symmetry.space_group_name_H-M   'P 1'
#
loop_
_entity.id
_entity.type
_entity.pdbx_description
1 polymer ?
#
loop_
_entity_poly.entity_id
_entity_poly.type
_entity_poly.pdbx_seq_one_letter_code
_entity_poly.pdbx_strand_id
1 'polypeptide(L)'
;QESRGLGDVYKRQVSTRLIGALIMSHSDDNGLVLPPHLAPIQVVIIPIYRSEEQLAQISEKVNGIVAKLKALGISVKFDNADNKKPGWKFAEYELKGVPVRLAMGGRDLENNTIEVMRRDTLEKETVTCDNIETYVQNLLEEIQKNIFQKALDHRTEKTITVDTYEEFKEKIEEGYFIMAHWDGTPETEEQVKNETKATIRCIPLEGDKTPGKCMVTGRPSAQRVLFARAY
;
A
#
# COMPACT_ATOMS: atom_id res chain seq x y z
N GLN A 1 -2.19 -40.43 5.59
CA GLN A 1 -2.13 -39.87 6.98
C GLN A 1 -0.84 -39.10 7.25
N GLU A 2 0.19 -39.27 6.42
CA GLU A 2 1.51 -38.60 6.53
C GLU A 2 1.57 -37.19 5.93
N SER A 3 0.54 -36.77 5.21
CA SER A 3 0.51 -35.45 4.56
C SER A 3 0.12 -34.27 5.46
N ARG A 4 -0.29 -34.51 6.72
CA ARG A 4 -0.77 -33.45 7.61
C ARG A 4 0.32 -32.43 7.96
N GLY A 5 1.54 -32.86 8.22
CA GLY A 5 2.65 -31.93 8.56
C GLY A 5 3.11 -31.08 7.38
N LEU A 6 3.25 -31.67 6.19
CA LEU A 6 3.62 -30.95 4.98
C LEU A 6 2.51 -30.01 4.50
N GLY A 7 1.23 -30.42 4.62
CA GLY A 7 0.10 -29.58 4.29
C GLY A 7 0.02 -28.29 5.12
N ASP A 8 0.37 -28.35 6.40
CA ASP A 8 0.38 -27.18 7.27
C ASP A 8 1.54 -26.22 6.96
N VAL A 9 2.69 -26.73 6.54
CA VAL A 9 3.82 -25.90 6.08
C VAL A 9 3.44 -25.17 4.80
N TYR A 10 2.86 -25.86 3.82
CA TYR A 10 2.46 -25.22 2.55
C TYR A 10 1.34 -24.20 2.71
N LYS A 11 0.42 -24.38 3.64
CA LYS A 11 -0.68 -23.44 3.92
C LYS A 11 -0.20 -22.10 4.50
N ARG A 12 1.01 -22.04 5.05
CA ARG A 12 1.61 -20.83 5.62
C ARG A 12 2.60 -20.15 4.70
N GLN A 13 2.83 -20.68 3.50
CA GLN A 13 3.70 -20.08 2.51
C GLN A 13 3.00 -18.93 1.79
N VAL A 14 3.74 -17.84 1.59
CA VAL A 14 3.35 -16.73 0.74
C VAL A 14 4.15 -16.80 -0.56
N SER A 15 3.52 -16.48 -1.66
CA SER A 15 4.17 -16.45 -2.97
C SER A 15 4.53 -15.03 -3.38
N THR A 16 5.38 -14.89 -4.39
CA THR A 16 5.72 -13.60 -5.02
C THR A 16 4.51 -12.84 -5.58
N ARG A 17 3.35 -13.48 -5.72
CA ARG A 17 2.08 -12.81 -6.07
C ARG A 17 1.68 -11.73 -5.09
N LEU A 18 2.12 -11.80 -3.82
CA LEU A 18 1.88 -10.73 -2.86
C LEU A 18 2.56 -9.42 -3.23
N ILE A 19 3.69 -9.47 -3.96
CA ILE A 19 4.33 -8.26 -4.50
C ILE A 19 3.39 -7.58 -5.51
N GLY A 20 2.78 -8.37 -6.41
CA GLY A 20 1.78 -7.86 -7.33
C GLY A 20 0.57 -7.25 -6.64
N ALA A 21 0.06 -7.90 -5.59
CA ALA A 21 -1.05 -7.39 -4.79
C ALA A 21 -0.69 -6.07 -4.10
N LEU A 22 0.52 -5.94 -3.55
CA LEU A 22 1.03 -4.71 -2.94
C LEU A 22 1.08 -3.56 -3.95
N ILE A 23 1.61 -3.83 -5.14
CA ILE A 23 1.70 -2.84 -6.23
C ILE A 23 0.31 -2.36 -6.64
N MET A 24 -0.60 -3.29 -6.92
CA MET A 24 -1.96 -2.95 -7.36
C MET A 24 -2.77 -2.21 -6.29
N SER A 25 -2.50 -2.47 -5.00
CA SER A 25 -3.26 -1.85 -3.91
C SER A 25 -2.79 -0.44 -3.56
N HIS A 26 -1.51 -0.12 -3.74
CA HIS A 26 -0.94 1.08 -3.15
C HIS A 26 -0.16 1.96 -4.14
N SER A 27 0.31 1.42 -5.27
CA SER A 27 1.13 2.20 -6.22
C SER A 27 0.28 3.17 -7.04
N ASP A 28 0.95 4.17 -7.60
CA ASP A 28 0.37 5.20 -8.46
C ASP A 28 1.17 5.31 -9.79
N ASP A 29 0.82 6.27 -10.63
CA ASP A 29 1.46 6.49 -11.94
C ASP A 29 2.93 6.96 -11.81
N ASN A 30 3.36 7.43 -10.63
CA ASN A 30 4.74 7.83 -10.35
C ASN A 30 5.62 6.67 -9.88
N GLY A 31 5.06 5.52 -9.57
CA GLY A 31 5.78 4.33 -9.16
C GLY A 31 5.22 3.64 -7.92
N LEU A 32 6.11 2.93 -7.19
CA LEU A 32 5.71 2.23 -5.98
C LEU A 32 5.34 3.20 -4.85
N VAL A 33 4.37 2.80 -4.03
CA VAL A 33 4.07 3.40 -2.73
C VAL A 33 4.16 2.29 -1.71
N LEU A 34 5.28 2.22 -0.99
CA LEU A 34 5.51 1.14 -0.04
C LEU A 34 5.04 1.52 1.36
N PRO A 35 4.26 0.64 2.01
CA PRO A 35 3.99 0.79 3.44
C PRO A 35 5.32 0.80 4.22
N PRO A 36 5.52 1.74 5.14
CA PRO A 36 6.77 1.85 5.92
C PRO A 36 7.24 0.55 6.57
N HIS A 37 6.33 -0.27 7.08
CA HIS A 37 6.69 -1.55 7.70
C HIS A 37 7.22 -2.62 6.72
N LEU A 38 7.02 -2.42 5.40
CA LEU A 38 7.50 -3.33 4.35
C LEU A 38 8.66 -2.73 3.54
N ALA A 39 8.90 -1.43 3.67
CA ALA A 39 9.89 -0.73 2.88
C ALA A 39 11.33 -1.13 3.28
N PRO A 40 12.15 -1.66 2.35
CA PRO A 40 13.56 -1.99 2.63
C PRO A 40 14.37 -0.74 3.02
N ILE A 41 14.01 0.40 2.45
CA ILE A 41 14.52 1.73 2.78
C ILE A 41 13.32 2.57 3.19
N GLN A 42 13.24 2.93 4.47
CA GLN A 42 12.15 3.76 4.98
C GLN A 42 12.41 5.24 4.76
N VAL A 43 13.68 5.63 4.85
CA VAL A 43 14.11 7.02 4.68
C VAL A 43 15.32 7.10 3.75
N VAL A 44 15.25 7.97 2.76
CA VAL A 44 16.43 8.32 1.97
C VAL A 44 16.80 9.79 2.24
N ILE A 45 18.10 10.07 2.41
CA ILE A 45 18.61 11.44 2.58
C ILE A 45 19.48 11.77 1.38
N ILE A 46 19.20 12.90 0.73
CA ILE A 46 19.90 13.33 -0.50
C ILE A 46 20.45 14.73 -0.27
N PRO A 47 21.79 14.91 -0.37
CA PRO A 47 22.40 16.22 -0.25
C PRO A 47 22.26 17.02 -1.57
N ILE A 48 22.09 18.33 -1.45
CA ILE A 48 22.06 19.27 -2.56
C ILE A 48 23.23 20.24 -2.37
N TYR A 49 24.29 20.07 -3.14
CA TYR A 49 25.54 20.80 -2.98
C TYR A 49 26.10 21.33 -4.29
N ARG A 50 26.98 22.32 -4.19
CA ARG A 50 27.71 22.95 -5.32
C ARG A 50 29.22 22.75 -5.23
N SER A 51 29.76 22.45 -4.07
CA SER A 51 31.18 22.19 -3.85
C SER A 51 31.38 20.99 -2.93
N GLU A 52 32.57 20.39 -2.97
CA GLU A 52 32.96 19.28 -2.08
C GLU A 52 33.00 19.71 -0.61
N GLU A 53 33.37 20.96 -0.34
CA GLU A 53 33.38 21.51 1.02
C GLU A 53 31.95 21.55 1.60
N GLN A 54 31.00 22.01 0.79
CA GLN A 54 29.58 22.03 1.19
C GLN A 54 29.05 20.62 1.40
N LEU A 55 29.44 19.67 0.55
CA LEU A 55 29.08 18.25 0.74
C LEU A 55 29.63 17.70 2.05
N ALA A 56 30.86 18.03 2.41
CA ALA A 56 31.49 17.59 3.66
C ALA A 56 30.71 18.09 4.89
N GLN A 57 30.35 19.38 4.92
CA GLN A 57 29.56 19.98 5.99
C GLN A 57 28.15 19.38 6.10
N ILE A 58 27.45 19.22 4.97
CA ILE A 58 26.14 18.56 4.93
C ILE A 58 26.28 17.12 5.42
N SER A 59 27.31 16.40 4.98
CA SER A 59 27.51 14.99 5.35
C SER A 59 27.77 14.81 6.85
N GLU A 60 28.48 15.72 7.50
CA GLU A 60 28.69 15.70 8.94
C GLU A 60 27.33 15.81 9.68
N LYS A 61 26.50 16.79 9.30
CA LYS A 61 25.18 16.99 9.88
C LYS A 61 24.25 15.79 9.64
N VAL A 62 24.19 15.32 8.39
CA VAL A 62 23.35 14.19 7.97
C VAL A 62 23.77 12.89 8.65
N ASN A 63 25.06 12.63 8.82
CA ASN A 63 25.53 11.43 9.54
C ASN A 63 25.03 11.40 10.99
N GLY A 64 24.95 12.55 11.65
CA GLY A 64 24.32 12.66 12.97
C GLY A 64 22.84 12.28 12.95
N ILE A 65 22.08 12.73 11.93
CA ILE A 65 20.66 12.38 11.74
C ILE A 65 20.52 10.88 11.45
N VAL A 66 21.35 10.34 10.55
CA VAL A 66 21.35 8.91 10.20
C VAL A 66 21.59 8.04 11.44
N ALA A 67 22.55 8.42 12.30
CA ALA A 67 22.83 7.67 13.52
C ALA A 67 21.62 7.62 14.45
N LYS A 68 20.95 8.75 14.65
CA LYS A 68 19.75 8.84 15.49
C LYS A 68 18.58 8.01 14.93
N LEU A 69 18.30 8.12 13.63
CA LEU A 69 17.24 7.34 12.97
C LEU A 69 17.52 5.82 13.05
N LYS A 70 18.77 5.40 12.81
CA LYS A 70 19.17 3.99 12.97
C LYS A 70 19.04 3.49 14.40
N ALA A 71 19.30 4.32 15.39
CA ALA A 71 19.12 3.96 16.80
C ALA A 71 17.66 3.68 17.14
N LEU A 72 16.69 4.27 16.41
CA LEU A 72 15.26 3.97 16.49
C LEU A 72 14.83 2.76 15.63
N GLY A 73 15.77 2.05 14.99
CA GLY A 73 15.47 0.91 14.13
C GLY A 73 14.99 1.29 12.73
N ILE A 74 15.06 2.57 12.34
CA ILE A 74 14.63 3.03 11.03
C ILE A 74 15.71 2.73 9.99
N SER A 75 15.30 2.12 8.85
CA SER A 75 16.22 1.85 7.75
C SER A 75 16.46 3.10 6.92
N VAL A 76 17.69 3.63 6.98
CA VAL A 76 18.05 4.90 6.34
C VAL A 76 19.15 4.68 5.32
N LYS A 77 18.97 5.26 4.13
CA LYS A 77 20.02 5.40 3.12
C LYS A 77 20.42 6.85 2.96
N PHE A 78 21.70 7.15 3.16
CA PHE A 78 22.31 8.42 2.78
C PHE A 78 22.92 8.26 1.37
N ASP A 79 22.37 8.94 0.38
CA ASP A 79 22.83 8.88 -1.01
C ASP A 79 23.64 10.14 -1.37
N ASN A 80 24.89 10.13 -0.98
CA ASN A 80 25.87 11.18 -1.27
C ASN A 80 26.76 10.87 -2.49
N ALA A 81 26.48 9.80 -3.25
CA ALA A 81 27.26 9.46 -4.44
C ALA A 81 27.15 10.54 -5.51
N ASP A 82 28.28 10.92 -6.11
CA ASP A 82 28.35 11.95 -7.17
C ASP A 82 28.15 11.36 -8.58
N ASN A 83 27.29 10.37 -8.72
CA ASN A 83 27.03 9.70 -10.00
C ASN A 83 25.78 10.21 -10.72
N LYS A 84 24.90 10.92 -10.01
CA LYS A 84 23.61 11.42 -10.50
C LYS A 84 23.27 12.75 -9.83
N LYS A 85 22.58 13.62 -10.59
CA LYS A 85 22.04 14.88 -10.06
C LYS A 85 20.90 14.63 -9.06
N PRO A 86 20.68 15.53 -8.07
CA PRO A 86 19.65 15.37 -7.06
C PRO A 86 18.25 15.08 -7.62
N GLY A 87 17.83 15.78 -8.68
CA GLY A 87 16.53 15.57 -9.32
C GLY A 87 16.33 14.15 -9.87
N TRP A 88 17.40 13.56 -10.42
CA TRP A 88 17.35 12.15 -10.87
C TRP A 88 17.18 11.19 -9.69
N LYS A 89 17.91 11.43 -8.60
CA LYS A 89 17.79 10.63 -7.38
C LYS A 89 16.39 10.75 -6.77
N PHE A 90 15.80 11.93 -6.79
CA PHE A 90 14.43 12.14 -6.32
C PHE A 90 13.44 11.24 -7.07
N ALA A 91 13.47 11.28 -8.41
CA ALA A 91 12.63 10.44 -9.25
C ALA A 91 12.89 8.93 -9.04
N GLU A 92 14.15 8.53 -8.89
CA GLU A 92 14.49 7.13 -8.65
C GLU A 92 13.92 6.60 -7.33
N TYR A 93 14.04 7.36 -6.24
CA TYR A 93 13.51 6.93 -4.94
C TYR A 93 11.99 7.06 -4.83
N GLU A 94 11.39 7.98 -5.59
CA GLU A 94 9.94 8.06 -5.77
C GLU A 94 9.42 6.83 -6.52
N LEU A 95 10.05 6.46 -7.63
CA LEU A 95 9.74 5.24 -8.39
C LEU A 95 9.88 3.97 -7.53
N LYS A 96 10.91 3.91 -6.67
CA LYS A 96 11.14 2.80 -5.73
C LYS A 96 10.19 2.80 -4.54
N GLY A 97 9.36 3.82 -4.38
CA GLY A 97 8.36 3.89 -3.32
C GLY A 97 8.94 4.10 -1.92
N VAL A 98 10.09 4.75 -1.78
CA VAL A 98 10.66 5.06 -0.47
C VAL A 98 9.72 6.00 0.29
N PRO A 99 9.23 5.62 1.49
CA PRO A 99 8.19 6.35 2.20
C PRO A 99 8.51 7.82 2.50
N VAL A 100 9.75 8.10 2.94
CA VAL A 100 10.19 9.45 3.30
C VAL A 100 11.49 9.80 2.59
N ARG A 101 11.51 10.93 1.90
CA ARG A 101 12.71 11.52 1.33
C ARG A 101 13.05 12.80 2.09
N LEU A 102 14.28 12.87 2.57
CA LEU A 102 14.87 14.06 3.16
C LEU A 102 15.85 14.69 2.17
N ALA A 103 15.84 16.00 2.05
CA ALA A 103 16.82 16.73 1.25
C ALA A 103 17.41 17.88 2.05
N MET A 104 18.74 18.05 1.99
CA MET A 104 19.46 19.11 2.70
C MET A 104 20.37 19.85 1.72
N GLY A 105 20.16 21.14 1.58
CA GLY A 105 21.02 22.05 0.82
C GLY A 105 21.82 22.97 1.74
N GLY A 106 22.62 23.87 1.13
CA GLY A 106 23.43 24.82 1.91
C GLY A 106 22.58 25.78 2.75
N ARG A 107 21.45 26.26 2.21
CA ARG A 107 20.51 27.11 2.97
C ARG A 107 19.86 26.36 4.15
N ASP A 108 19.54 25.10 3.94
CA ASP A 108 18.96 24.27 5.00
C ASP A 108 19.97 24.05 6.11
N LEU A 109 21.24 23.84 5.76
CA LEU A 109 22.31 23.69 6.74
C LEU A 109 22.47 24.95 7.60
N GLU A 110 22.48 26.15 6.97
CA GLU A 110 22.59 27.44 7.63
C GLU A 110 21.41 27.70 8.59
N ASN A 111 20.21 27.34 8.19
CA ASN A 111 18.98 27.55 8.95
C ASN A 111 18.64 26.40 9.90
N ASN A 112 19.48 25.36 9.99
CA ASN A 112 19.19 24.14 10.74
C ASN A 112 17.85 23.48 10.35
N THR A 113 17.51 23.49 9.05
CA THR A 113 16.28 22.91 8.49
C THR A 113 16.59 21.74 7.55
N ILE A 114 15.55 21.02 7.17
CA ILE A 114 15.59 19.95 6.18
C ILE A 114 14.27 19.87 5.44
N GLU A 115 14.30 19.68 4.12
CA GLU A 115 13.10 19.38 3.34
C GLU A 115 12.70 17.93 3.56
N VAL A 116 11.45 17.70 3.89
CA VAL A 116 10.81 16.40 4.02
C VAL A 116 9.78 16.24 2.90
N MET A 117 9.79 15.12 2.21
CA MET A 117 8.76 14.72 1.26
C MET A 117 8.22 13.34 1.63
N ARG A 118 6.92 13.22 1.73
CA ARG A 118 6.22 11.95 1.95
C ARG A 118 5.74 11.36 0.62
N ARG A 119 5.92 10.05 0.45
CA ARG A 119 5.61 9.38 -0.82
C ARG A 119 4.11 9.16 -1.07
N ASP A 120 3.33 8.98 -0.01
CA ASP A 120 1.91 8.63 -0.09
C ASP A 120 1.00 9.78 -0.55
N THR A 121 1.38 11.05 -0.28
CA THR A 121 0.63 12.26 -0.67
C THR A 121 1.42 13.17 -1.61
N LEU A 122 2.73 12.95 -1.79
CA LEU A 122 3.68 13.80 -2.50
C LEU A 122 3.85 15.20 -1.90
N GLU A 123 3.35 15.41 -0.69
CA GLU A 123 3.51 16.67 0.03
C GLU A 123 4.94 16.88 0.47
N LYS A 124 5.35 18.15 0.45
CA LYS A 124 6.67 18.62 0.86
C LYS A 124 6.52 19.67 1.92
N GLU A 125 7.39 19.61 2.91
CA GLU A 125 7.49 20.62 3.95
C GLU A 125 8.94 20.80 4.37
N THR A 126 9.24 21.93 5.00
CA THR A 126 10.56 22.19 5.58
C THR A 126 10.41 22.24 7.09
N VAL A 127 11.19 21.39 7.76
CA VAL A 127 11.16 21.27 9.23
C VAL A 127 12.53 21.55 9.82
N THR A 128 12.57 21.85 11.12
CA THR A 128 13.84 22.01 11.84
C THR A 128 14.51 20.66 12.03
N CYS A 129 15.83 20.64 12.03
CA CYS A 129 16.60 19.43 12.35
C CYS A 129 16.51 19.02 13.82
N ASP A 130 15.96 19.89 14.67
CA ASP A 130 15.79 19.59 16.08
C ASP A 130 14.70 18.52 16.27
N ASN A 131 15.07 17.40 16.91
CA ASN A 131 14.18 16.24 17.09
C ASN A 131 13.64 15.63 15.79
N ILE A 132 14.38 15.77 14.67
CA ILE A 132 14.00 15.21 13.36
C ILE A 132 13.74 13.69 13.43
N GLU A 133 14.45 12.99 14.29
CA GLU A 133 14.26 11.55 14.51
C GLU A 133 12.85 11.21 15.01
N THR A 134 12.37 11.96 15.97
CA THR A 134 10.99 11.78 16.50
C THR A 134 9.95 12.18 15.47
N TYR A 135 10.19 13.28 14.75
CA TYR A 135 9.31 13.72 13.66
C TYR A 135 9.18 12.62 12.58
N VAL A 136 10.29 12.09 12.09
CA VAL A 136 10.30 11.04 11.05
C VAL A 136 9.65 9.76 11.55
N GLN A 137 9.87 9.35 12.80
CA GLN A 137 9.22 8.18 13.38
C GLN A 137 7.70 8.33 13.36
N ASN A 138 7.18 9.46 13.81
CA ASN A 138 5.75 9.74 13.80
C ASN A 138 5.19 9.81 12.36
N LEU A 139 5.93 10.42 11.43
CA LEU A 139 5.55 10.51 10.03
C LEU A 139 5.45 9.12 9.37
N LEU A 140 6.37 8.20 9.66
CA LEU A 140 6.30 6.84 9.14
C LEU A 140 5.05 6.09 9.64
N GLU A 141 4.69 6.26 10.92
CA GLU A 141 3.45 5.69 11.47
C GLU A 141 2.20 6.33 10.86
N GLU A 142 2.24 7.62 10.60
CA GLU A 142 1.14 8.33 9.92
C GLU A 142 0.98 7.83 8.48
N ILE A 143 2.07 7.72 7.71
CA ILE A 143 2.06 7.17 6.36
C ILE A 143 1.50 5.75 6.35
N GLN A 144 1.91 4.89 7.30
CA GLN A 144 1.40 3.53 7.42
C GLN A 144 -0.13 3.50 7.59
N LYS A 145 -0.65 4.36 8.49
CA LYS A 145 -2.09 4.48 8.73
C LYS A 145 -2.83 5.06 7.53
N ASN A 146 -2.27 6.07 6.88
CA ASN A 146 -2.88 6.71 5.71
C ASN A 146 -3.02 5.74 4.54
N ILE A 147 -1.96 4.98 4.23
CA ILE A 147 -1.99 3.97 3.16
C ILE A 147 -3.04 2.89 3.46
N PHE A 148 -3.11 2.42 4.71
CA PHE A 148 -4.12 1.46 5.13
C PHE A 148 -5.53 2.03 4.99
N GLN A 149 -5.77 3.24 5.49
CA GLN A 149 -7.08 3.88 5.44
C GLN A 149 -7.54 4.12 4.00
N LYS A 150 -6.66 4.61 3.13
CA LYS A 150 -6.94 4.80 1.70
C LYS A 150 -7.38 3.49 1.02
N ALA A 151 -6.70 2.38 1.31
CA ALA A 151 -7.06 1.07 0.77
C ALA A 151 -8.39 0.55 1.33
N LEU A 152 -8.65 0.79 2.63
CA LEU A 152 -9.89 0.42 3.29
C LEU A 152 -11.08 1.21 2.73
N ASP A 153 -10.94 2.51 2.55
CA ASP A 153 -11.96 3.39 1.99
C ASP A 153 -12.30 2.96 0.57
N HIS A 154 -11.29 2.75 -0.27
CA HIS A 154 -11.48 2.26 -1.63
C HIS A 154 -12.22 0.92 -1.67
N ARG A 155 -11.84 -0.05 -0.81
CA ARG A 155 -12.55 -1.33 -0.70
C ARG A 155 -14.01 -1.13 -0.30
N THR A 156 -14.26 -0.23 0.66
CA THR A 156 -15.61 0.05 1.16
C THR A 156 -16.47 0.69 0.08
N GLU A 157 -15.96 1.69 -0.63
CA GLU A 157 -16.65 2.34 -1.75
C GLU A 157 -16.95 1.38 -2.91
N LYS A 158 -16.03 0.45 -3.15
CA LYS A 158 -16.17 -0.57 -4.21
C LYS A 158 -16.93 -1.82 -3.77
N THR A 159 -17.44 -1.89 -2.54
CA THR A 159 -18.28 -3.01 -2.06
C THR A 159 -19.73 -2.56 -1.97
N ILE A 160 -20.58 -3.16 -2.80
CA ILE A 160 -22.02 -2.83 -2.87
C ILE A 160 -22.88 -4.08 -2.64
N THR A 161 -24.14 -3.85 -2.32
CA THR A 161 -25.17 -4.89 -2.20
C THR A 161 -26.15 -4.77 -3.36
N VAL A 162 -26.46 -5.89 -4.00
CA VAL A 162 -27.48 -5.96 -5.05
C VAL A 162 -28.45 -7.10 -4.80
N ASP A 163 -29.67 -6.96 -5.32
CA ASP A 163 -30.74 -7.94 -5.17
C ASP A 163 -31.16 -8.59 -6.48
N THR A 164 -30.86 -7.97 -7.62
CA THR A 164 -31.25 -8.48 -8.95
C THR A 164 -30.03 -8.91 -9.75
N TYR A 165 -30.24 -9.87 -10.66
CA TYR A 165 -29.16 -10.37 -11.50
C TYR A 165 -28.76 -9.39 -12.61
N GLU A 166 -29.69 -8.56 -13.06
CA GLU A 166 -29.44 -7.50 -14.03
C GLU A 166 -28.48 -6.45 -13.46
N GLU A 167 -28.79 -5.94 -12.27
CA GLU A 167 -27.93 -4.99 -11.56
C GLU A 167 -26.55 -5.61 -11.24
N PHE A 168 -26.55 -6.89 -10.86
CA PHE A 168 -25.30 -7.62 -10.63
C PHE A 168 -24.42 -7.62 -11.89
N LYS A 169 -24.97 -7.92 -13.07
CA LYS A 169 -24.20 -7.95 -14.32
C LYS A 169 -23.62 -6.58 -14.67
N GLU A 170 -24.37 -5.52 -14.47
CA GLU A 170 -23.90 -4.16 -14.70
C GLU A 170 -22.75 -3.80 -13.76
N LYS A 171 -22.95 -3.98 -12.47
CA LYS A 171 -21.98 -3.56 -11.45
C LYS A 171 -20.72 -4.41 -11.41
N ILE A 172 -20.78 -5.68 -11.77
CA ILE A 172 -19.60 -6.54 -11.85
C ILE A 172 -18.66 -6.15 -13.01
N GLU A 173 -19.21 -5.65 -14.11
CA GLU A 173 -18.40 -5.12 -15.22
C GLU A 173 -17.72 -3.81 -14.85
N GLU A 174 -18.31 -2.98 -13.99
CA GLU A 174 -17.69 -1.78 -13.42
C GLU A 174 -16.60 -2.07 -12.37
N GLY A 175 -16.36 -3.35 -12.05
CA GLY A 175 -15.30 -3.78 -11.15
C GLY A 175 -15.63 -3.70 -9.66
N TYR A 176 -16.90 -3.75 -9.30
CA TYR A 176 -17.33 -3.78 -7.90
C TYR A 176 -17.14 -5.15 -7.26
N PHE A 177 -16.91 -5.16 -5.95
CA PHE A 177 -17.18 -6.29 -5.06
C PHE A 177 -18.67 -6.28 -4.74
N ILE A 178 -19.36 -7.40 -4.96
CA ILE A 178 -20.81 -7.44 -4.85
C ILE A 178 -21.28 -8.43 -3.80
N MET A 179 -22.03 -7.95 -2.82
CA MET A 179 -22.74 -8.75 -1.84
C MET A 179 -24.11 -9.10 -2.40
N ALA A 180 -24.34 -10.38 -2.74
CA ALA A 180 -25.58 -10.84 -3.32
C ALA A 180 -26.00 -12.21 -2.75
N HIS A 181 -27.31 -12.49 -2.81
CA HIS A 181 -27.86 -13.77 -2.38
C HIS A 181 -27.59 -14.89 -3.37
N TRP A 182 -27.14 -16.03 -2.87
CA TRP A 182 -26.85 -17.25 -3.62
C TRP A 182 -27.56 -18.45 -2.98
N ASP A 183 -28.10 -19.37 -3.77
CA ASP A 183 -28.89 -20.53 -3.30
C ASP A 183 -28.04 -21.70 -2.76
N GLY A 184 -26.73 -21.55 -2.69
CA GLY A 184 -25.84 -22.58 -2.17
C GLY A 184 -25.46 -23.68 -3.17
N THR A 185 -25.91 -23.59 -4.44
CA THR A 185 -25.67 -24.64 -5.43
C THR A 185 -24.50 -24.33 -6.35
N PRO A 186 -23.66 -25.36 -6.69
CA PRO A 186 -22.56 -25.19 -7.65
C PRO A 186 -23.03 -24.79 -9.04
N GLU A 187 -24.20 -25.23 -9.45
CA GLU A 187 -24.79 -24.98 -10.77
C GLU A 187 -25.04 -23.47 -10.96
N THR A 188 -25.58 -22.80 -9.93
CA THR A 188 -25.81 -21.35 -9.94
C THR A 188 -24.49 -20.59 -9.93
N GLU A 189 -23.48 -21.04 -9.18
CA GLU A 189 -22.14 -20.43 -9.19
C GLU A 189 -21.50 -20.55 -10.58
N GLU A 190 -21.60 -21.73 -11.21
CA GLU A 190 -21.05 -21.97 -12.54
C GLU A 190 -21.75 -21.11 -13.60
N GLN A 191 -23.06 -20.95 -13.51
CA GLN A 191 -23.83 -20.07 -14.40
C GLN A 191 -23.32 -18.62 -14.28
N VAL A 192 -23.22 -18.06 -13.07
CA VAL A 192 -22.71 -16.69 -12.83
C VAL A 192 -21.31 -16.54 -13.38
N LYS A 193 -20.43 -17.50 -13.14
CA LYS A 193 -19.05 -17.50 -13.65
C LYS A 193 -18.99 -17.51 -15.17
N ASN A 194 -19.82 -18.32 -15.83
CA ASN A 194 -19.81 -18.43 -17.29
C ASN A 194 -20.32 -17.15 -17.95
N GLU A 195 -21.36 -16.52 -17.38
CA GLU A 195 -21.97 -15.31 -17.93
C GLU A 195 -21.16 -14.05 -17.63
N THR A 196 -20.52 -13.92 -16.44
CA THR A 196 -19.95 -12.67 -15.96
C THR A 196 -18.47 -12.73 -15.63
N LYS A 197 -17.86 -13.92 -15.61
CA LYS A 197 -16.51 -14.20 -15.10
C LYS A 197 -16.32 -13.92 -13.60
N ALA A 198 -17.39 -13.57 -12.89
CA ALA A 198 -17.37 -13.42 -11.44
C ALA A 198 -17.41 -14.78 -10.75
N THR A 199 -16.75 -14.86 -9.61
CA THR A 199 -16.79 -16.03 -8.73
C THR A 199 -17.06 -15.60 -7.29
N ILE A 200 -17.59 -16.50 -6.48
CA ILE A 200 -17.70 -16.30 -5.03
C ILE A 200 -16.30 -16.23 -4.43
N ARG A 201 -16.00 -15.16 -3.69
CA ARG A 201 -14.71 -14.96 -3.03
C ARG A 201 -14.69 -15.48 -1.62
N CYS A 202 -15.76 -15.21 -0.90
CA CYS A 202 -15.96 -15.70 0.45
C CYS A 202 -17.42 -15.63 0.86
N ILE A 203 -17.73 -16.36 1.92
CA ILE A 203 -18.89 -16.18 2.76
C ILE A 203 -18.42 -15.38 3.96
N PRO A 204 -18.80 -14.08 4.12
CA PRO A 204 -18.31 -13.27 5.22
C PRO A 204 -18.66 -13.87 6.58
N LEU A 205 -17.69 -13.94 7.49
CA LEU A 205 -17.90 -14.40 8.87
C LEU A 205 -18.72 -13.39 9.66
N GLU A 206 -18.40 -12.11 9.45
CA GLU A 206 -19.08 -10.96 10.02
C GLU A 206 -19.80 -10.25 8.89
N GLY A 207 -21.12 -10.26 8.87
CA GLY A 207 -21.89 -9.67 7.81
C GLY A 207 -23.39 -9.88 8.03
N ASP A 208 -24.19 -9.32 7.15
CA ASP A 208 -25.63 -9.52 7.14
C ASP A 208 -25.97 -10.99 6.82
N LYS A 209 -26.50 -11.68 7.84
CA LYS A 209 -26.97 -13.08 7.76
C LYS A 209 -28.45 -13.16 7.53
N THR A 210 -29.08 -12.09 7.06
CA THR A 210 -30.50 -12.08 6.75
C THR A 210 -30.78 -13.03 5.58
N PRO A 211 -31.70 -14.01 5.75
CA PRO A 211 -32.12 -14.86 4.66
C PRO A 211 -32.82 -14.05 3.54
N GLY A 212 -32.65 -14.51 2.32
CA GLY A 212 -33.25 -13.85 1.17
C GLY A 212 -33.52 -14.81 0.03
N LYS A 213 -33.57 -14.27 -1.19
CA LYS A 213 -33.76 -15.03 -2.42
C LYS A 213 -32.52 -14.91 -3.30
N CYS A 214 -32.06 -16.02 -3.84
CA CYS A 214 -30.99 -16.04 -4.82
C CYS A 214 -31.29 -15.08 -5.98
N MET A 215 -30.34 -14.23 -6.32
CA MET A 215 -30.48 -13.24 -7.39
C MET A 215 -30.72 -13.86 -8.78
N VAL A 216 -30.27 -15.12 -8.98
CA VAL A 216 -30.39 -15.84 -10.28
C VAL A 216 -31.66 -16.67 -10.32
N THR A 217 -31.86 -17.54 -9.31
CA THR A 217 -32.90 -18.59 -9.34
C THR A 217 -34.15 -18.22 -8.56
N GLY A 218 -34.11 -17.19 -7.71
CA GLY A 218 -35.21 -16.85 -6.80
C GLY A 218 -35.42 -17.85 -5.65
N ARG A 219 -34.63 -18.92 -5.57
CA ARG A 219 -34.65 -19.90 -4.48
C ARG A 219 -34.21 -19.30 -3.13
N PRO A 220 -34.60 -19.90 -2.00
CA PRO A 220 -34.14 -19.44 -0.70
C PRO A 220 -32.61 -19.40 -0.60
N SER A 221 -32.10 -18.35 0.01
CA SER A 221 -30.68 -18.15 0.31
C SER A 221 -30.52 -17.86 1.79
N ALA A 222 -29.55 -18.50 2.45
CA ALA A 222 -29.32 -18.33 3.89
C ALA A 222 -28.70 -16.96 4.22
N GLN A 223 -27.83 -16.44 3.34
CA GLN A 223 -27.13 -15.18 3.53
C GLN A 223 -26.53 -14.68 2.20
N ARG A 224 -26.07 -13.44 2.19
CA ARG A 224 -25.30 -12.90 1.06
C ARG A 224 -23.88 -13.43 1.07
N VAL A 225 -23.33 -13.60 -0.11
CA VAL A 225 -21.92 -13.96 -0.33
C VAL A 225 -21.24 -12.88 -1.17
N LEU A 226 -19.92 -12.79 -1.09
CA LEU A 226 -19.13 -11.81 -1.82
C LEU A 226 -18.71 -12.35 -3.18
N PHE A 227 -19.13 -11.67 -4.23
CA PHE A 227 -18.70 -11.93 -5.59
C PHE A 227 -17.68 -10.88 -6.04
N ALA A 228 -16.74 -11.30 -6.87
CA ALA A 228 -15.86 -10.41 -7.62
C ALA A 228 -15.34 -11.09 -8.88
N ARG A 229 -15.06 -10.27 -9.91
CA ARG A 229 -14.39 -10.72 -11.12
C ARG A 229 -12.88 -10.77 -10.89
N ALA A 230 -12.22 -11.84 -11.36
CA ALA A 230 -10.77 -11.84 -11.53
C ALA A 230 -10.41 -11.13 -12.83
N TYR A 231 -9.27 -10.45 -12.85
CA TYR A 231 -8.70 -9.86 -14.07
C TYR A 231 -8.14 -10.95 -15.00
#